data_345b39948eef663aefd8b1b3bb3aab47
#
_entry.id   345b39948eef663aefd8b1b3bb3aab47
#
_cell.length_a   1.000
_cell.length_b   1.000
_cell.length_c   1.000
_cell.angle_alpha   90.00
_cell.angle_beta   90.00
_cell.angle_gamma   90.00
#
_symmetry.space_group_name_H-M   'P 1'
#
loop_
_entity.id
_entity.type
_entity.pdbx_description
1 polymer ?
#
loop_
_entity_poly.entity_id
_entity_poly.type
_entity_poly.pdbx_seq_one_letter_code
_entity_poly.pdbx_strand_id
1 'polypeptide(L)'
;APIKMPDNTTVLPNKGTPQGGIISPLLANIVLNELDWWIASQWEENPIAISRGRERIIGKTKVFDKSHGYRIMKNTEMKEMHIIRYADDFRIFCRTKEDAVRTKEAVTAWIEERLKLEVSPEKTRIVNTRKRWSEFLGFKIRVRLKHHKYVVQSAICDKKVEIERTKLVEQAKN
;
A
#
# COMPACT_ATOMS: atom_id res chain seq x y z
N ALA A 1 -26.20 6.91 -10.38
CA ALA A 1 -27.12 5.99 -11.03
C ALA A 1 -27.92 5.23 -9.96
N PRO A 2 -29.20 4.94 -10.16
CA PRO A 2 -29.99 4.16 -9.22
C PRO A 2 -29.48 2.72 -9.15
N ILE A 3 -29.43 2.15 -7.95
CA ILE A 3 -29.03 0.76 -7.70
C ILE A 3 -30.31 -0.03 -7.43
N LYS A 4 -30.56 -1.09 -8.21
CA LYS A 4 -31.65 -2.01 -8.00
C LYS A 4 -31.17 -3.10 -7.00
N MET A 5 -31.84 -3.17 -5.85
CA MET A 5 -31.56 -4.15 -4.81
C MET A 5 -32.18 -5.52 -5.13
N PRO A 6 -31.73 -6.62 -4.49
CA PRO A 6 -32.30 -7.96 -4.69
C PRO A 6 -33.80 -8.07 -4.40
N ASP A 7 -34.33 -7.20 -3.54
CA ASP A 7 -35.74 -7.10 -3.19
C ASP A 7 -36.57 -6.25 -4.18
N ASN A 8 -35.99 -5.91 -5.34
CA ASN A 8 -36.55 -5.01 -6.37
C ASN A 8 -36.73 -3.55 -5.96
N THR A 9 -36.31 -3.13 -4.77
CA THR A 9 -36.27 -1.71 -4.40
C THR A 9 -35.15 -0.98 -5.16
N THR A 10 -35.37 0.31 -5.46
CA THR A 10 -34.38 1.13 -6.13
C THR A 10 -33.85 2.17 -5.13
N VAL A 11 -32.54 2.14 -4.89
CA VAL A 11 -31.84 3.08 -4.00
C VAL A 11 -31.00 4.03 -4.83
N LEU A 12 -31.10 5.33 -4.58
CA LEU A 12 -30.20 6.35 -5.11
C LEU A 12 -29.08 6.58 -4.09
N PRO A 13 -27.85 6.09 -4.35
CA PRO A 13 -26.75 6.30 -3.43
C PRO A 13 -26.35 7.79 -3.42
N ASN A 14 -26.22 8.34 -2.23
CA ASN A 14 -25.76 9.73 -2.03
C ASN A 14 -24.23 9.86 -2.11
N LYS A 15 -23.51 8.74 -2.06
CA LYS A 15 -22.04 8.68 -2.06
C LYS A 15 -21.54 7.47 -2.85
N GLY A 16 -20.33 7.59 -3.41
CA GLY A 16 -19.62 6.51 -4.07
C GLY A 16 -19.99 6.31 -5.53
N THR A 17 -19.33 5.34 -6.15
CA THR A 17 -19.59 4.90 -7.53
C THR A 17 -20.17 3.49 -7.50
N PRO A 18 -21.03 3.10 -8.47
CA PRO A 18 -21.54 1.75 -8.55
C PRO A 18 -20.42 0.72 -8.59
N GLN A 19 -20.53 -0.33 -7.79
CA GLN A 19 -19.58 -1.43 -7.83
C GLN A 19 -19.65 -2.13 -9.21
N GLY A 20 -18.48 -2.37 -9.82
CA GLY A 20 -18.38 -2.95 -11.17
C GLY A 20 -18.52 -1.94 -12.33
N GLY A 21 -18.66 -0.65 -12.06
CA GLY A 21 -18.64 0.38 -13.10
C GLY A 21 -17.27 0.45 -13.79
N ILE A 22 -17.26 0.53 -15.14
CA ILE A 22 -16.02 0.58 -15.95
C ILE A 22 -15.12 1.76 -15.55
N ILE A 23 -15.71 2.89 -15.18
CA ILE A 23 -14.99 4.13 -14.83
C ILE A 23 -14.57 4.19 -13.35
N SER A 24 -15.15 3.35 -12.49
CA SER A 24 -14.89 3.38 -11.04
C SER A 24 -13.41 3.21 -10.66
N PRO A 25 -12.63 2.28 -11.27
CA PRO A 25 -11.21 2.15 -10.97
C PRO A 25 -10.39 3.39 -11.39
N LEU A 26 -10.78 4.05 -12.49
CA LEU A 26 -10.11 5.27 -12.94
C LEU A 26 -10.36 6.42 -11.96
N LEU A 27 -11.61 6.62 -11.54
CA LEU A 27 -11.96 7.66 -10.56
C LEU A 27 -11.28 7.41 -9.21
N ALA A 28 -11.26 6.18 -8.74
CA ALA A 28 -10.54 5.81 -7.52
C ALA A 28 -9.04 6.13 -7.61
N ASN A 29 -8.41 5.84 -8.76
CA ASN A 29 -7.01 6.17 -8.97
C ASN A 29 -6.75 7.67 -9.02
N ILE A 30 -7.62 8.47 -9.63
CA ILE A 30 -7.49 9.93 -9.65
C ILE A 30 -7.57 10.49 -8.23
N VAL A 31 -8.56 10.08 -7.44
CA VAL A 31 -8.76 10.57 -6.07
C VAL A 31 -7.62 10.12 -5.16
N LEU A 32 -7.24 8.86 -5.19
CA LEU A 32 -6.18 8.31 -4.30
C LEU A 32 -4.77 8.71 -4.75
N ASN A 33 -4.57 9.25 -5.94
CA ASN A 33 -3.29 9.82 -6.36
C ASN A 33 -2.86 10.98 -5.44
N GLU A 34 -3.79 11.74 -4.86
CA GLU A 34 -3.47 12.76 -3.85
C GLU A 34 -2.82 12.13 -2.60
N LEU A 35 -3.30 10.95 -2.19
CA LEU A 35 -2.70 10.20 -1.07
C LEU A 35 -1.27 9.74 -1.40
N ASP A 36 -1.06 9.24 -2.62
CA ASP A 36 0.27 8.79 -3.05
C ASP A 36 1.27 9.96 -2.99
N TRP A 37 0.92 11.12 -3.54
CA TRP A 37 1.73 12.32 -3.51
C TRP A 37 1.96 12.85 -2.09
N TRP A 38 0.92 12.86 -1.25
CA TRP A 38 1.06 13.30 0.13
C TRP A 38 2.03 12.41 0.91
N ILE A 39 1.91 11.09 0.80
CA ILE A 39 2.83 10.16 1.49
C ILE A 39 4.25 10.27 0.91
N ALA A 40 4.41 10.34 -0.41
CA ALA A 40 5.71 10.49 -1.04
C ALA A 40 6.41 11.78 -0.57
N SER A 41 5.67 12.89 -0.42
CA SER A 41 6.20 14.16 0.07
C SER A 41 6.73 14.10 1.50
N GLN A 42 6.23 13.17 2.33
CA GLN A 42 6.69 13.01 3.72
C GLN A 42 8.09 12.40 3.79
N TRP A 43 8.48 11.59 2.80
CA TRP A 43 9.77 10.90 2.81
C TRP A 43 10.47 10.88 1.45
N GLU A 44 9.94 10.19 0.45
CA GLU A 44 10.63 9.90 -0.81
C GLU A 44 10.88 11.14 -1.66
N GLU A 45 9.90 12.02 -1.74
CA GLU A 45 9.94 13.28 -2.50
C GLU A 45 10.07 14.51 -1.58
N ASN A 46 10.57 14.29 -0.37
CA ASN A 46 10.82 15.38 0.56
C ASN A 46 11.90 16.33 0.00
N PRO A 47 11.71 17.66 0.09
CA PRO A 47 12.68 18.65 -0.39
C PRO A 47 14.10 18.46 0.17
N ILE A 48 14.24 18.02 1.42
CA ILE A 48 15.55 17.71 2.03
C ILE A 48 16.21 16.53 1.32
N ALA A 49 15.46 15.47 1.01
CA ALA A 49 15.98 14.30 0.30
C ALA A 49 16.46 14.68 -1.10
N ILE A 50 15.69 15.52 -1.80
CA ILE A 50 15.98 15.98 -3.16
C ILE A 50 17.18 16.94 -3.17
N SER A 51 17.16 17.99 -2.35
CA SER A 51 18.23 19.01 -2.33
C SER A 51 19.60 18.47 -1.92
N ARG A 52 19.65 17.37 -1.19
CA ARG A 52 20.87 16.67 -0.77
C ARG A 52 21.19 15.43 -1.62
N GLY A 53 20.37 15.17 -2.64
CA GLY A 53 20.60 14.13 -3.62
C GLY A 53 21.72 14.51 -4.61
N ARG A 54 22.30 13.51 -5.25
CA ARG A 54 23.32 13.68 -6.30
C ARG A 54 23.20 12.61 -7.35
N GLU A 55 23.57 12.94 -8.58
CA GLU A 55 23.71 11.94 -9.62
C GLU A 55 24.88 11.00 -9.34
N ARG A 56 24.67 9.72 -9.50
CA ARG A 56 25.69 8.66 -9.45
C ARG A 56 25.57 7.76 -10.65
N ILE A 57 26.70 7.24 -11.10
CA ILE A 57 26.74 6.20 -12.14
C ILE A 57 26.94 4.86 -11.44
N ILE A 58 26.01 3.95 -11.62
CA ILE A 58 26.08 2.57 -11.15
C ILE A 58 26.11 1.66 -12.38
N GLY A 59 27.27 1.11 -12.66
CA GLY A 59 27.50 0.40 -13.92
C GLY A 59 27.37 1.33 -15.13
N LYS A 60 26.35 1.10 -15.97
CA LYS A 60 26.05 1.95 -17.14
C LYS A 60 24.85 2.88 -16.94
N THR A 61 24.24 2.88 -15.75
CA THR A 61 22.99 3.60 -15.47
C THR A 61 23.25 4.81 -14.57
N LYS A 62 22.71 5.97 -14.96
CA LYS A 62 22.64 7.15 -14.10
C LYS A 62 21.48 6.99 -13.11
N VAL A 63 21.77 7.15 -11.83
CA VAL A 63 20.80 7.06 -10.73
C VAL A 63 20.91 8.31 -9.86
N PHE A 64 19.77 8.87 -9.47
CA PHE A 64 19.74 9.96 -8.50
C PHE A 64 19.75 9.39 -7.07
N ASP A 65 20.87 9.55 -6.37
CA ASP A 65 21.12 8.99 -5.05
C ASP A 65 20.69 9.99 -3.95
N LYS A 66 19.59 9.69 -3.27
CA LYS A 66 19.04 10.46 -2.14
C LYS A 66 19.59 10.02 -0.78
N SER A 67 20.55 9.09 -0.71
CA SER A 67 21.02 8.48 0.55
C SER A 67 21.50 9.48 1.58
N HIS A 68 22.16 10.56 1.15
CA HIS A 68 22.62 11.60 2.05
C HIS A 68 21.47 12.37 2.68
N GLY A 69 20.47 12.75 1.90
CA GLY A 69 19.24 13.40 2.38
C GLY A 69 18.49 12.53 3.38
N TYR A 70 18.30 11.26 3.07
CA TYR A 70 17.65 10.32 3.98
C TYR A 70 18.40 10.14 5.31
N ARG A 71 19.73 10.18 5.29
CA ARG A 71 20.54 10.14 6.52
C ARG A 71 20.30 11.37 7.40
N ILE A 72 20.17 12.55 6.80
CA ILE A 72 19.84 13.80 7.54
C ILE A 72 18.43 13.68 8.10
N MET A 73 17.44 13.28 7.29
CA MET A 73 16.05 13.16 7.71
C MET A 73 15.85 12.18 8.86
N LYS A 74 16.63 11.10 8.92
CA LYS A 74 16.60 10.13 10.04
C LYS A 74 16.95 10.73 11.41
N ASN A 75 17.67 11.84 11.43
CA ASN A 75 18.03 12.58 12.65
C ASN A 75 17.00 13.67 13.01
N THR A 76 15.91 13.78 12.27
CA THR A 76 14.81 14.71 12.51
C THR A 76 13.57 13.98 13.03
N GLU A 77 12.50 14.73 13.31
CA GLU A 77 11.19 14.16 13.67
C GLU A 77 10.48 13.46 12.49
N MET A 78 11.02 13.54 11.29
CA MET A 78 10.46 12.90 10.10
C MET A 78 10.59 11.38 10.18
N LYS A 79 9.54 10.67 9.76
CA LYS A 79 9.46 9.22 9.86
C LYS A 79 9.55 8.56 8.48
N GLU A 80 10.41 7.55 8.39
CA GLU A 80 10.58 6.75 7.16
C GLU A 80 9.28 6.00 6.86
N MET A 81 8.67 6.31 5.71
CA MET A 81 7.47 5.63 5.23
C MET A 81 7.49 5.50 3.71
N HIS A 82 6.96 4.40 3.22
CA HIS A 82 6.86 4.09 1.80
C HIS A 82 5.49 3.47 1.51
N ILE A 83 4.81 3.93 0.47
CA ILE A 83 3.51 3.41 0.06
C ILE A 83 3.66 2.48 -1.15
N ILE A 84 2.88 1.41 -1.15
CA ILE A 84 2.58 0.60 -2.33
C ILE A 84 1.07 0.50 -2.42
N ARG A 85 0.49 0.95 -3.53
CA ARG A 85 -0.96 0.94 -3.76
C ARG A 85 -1.32 0.22 -5.05
N TYR A 86 -2.43 -0.49 -4.99
CA TYR A 86 -3.11 -1.07 -6.14
C TYR A 86 -4.61 -0.78 -6.01
N ALA A 87 -5.14 0.09 -6.86
CA ALA A 87 -6.50 0.61 -6.77
C ALA A 87 -6.77 1.21 -5.37
N ASP A 88 -7.73 0.66 -4.64
CA ASP A 88 -8.09 1.05 -3.26
C ASP A 88 -7.30 0.30 -2.17
N ASP A 89 -6.63 -0.79 -2.53
CA ASP A 89 -5.75 -1.52 -1.61
C ASP A 89 -4.36 -0.89 -1.54
N PHE A 90 -3.88 -0.55 -0.34
CA PHE A 90 -2.53 -0.05 -0.15
C PHE A 90 -1.84 -0.61 1.09
N ARG A 91 -0.51 -0.53 1.09
CA ARG A 91 0.35 -0.86 2.22
C ARG A 91 1.35 0.26 2.44
N ILE A 92 1.50 0.68 3.70
CA ILE A 92 2.51 1.65 4.09
C ILE A 92 3.53 0.93 4.96
N PHE A 93 4.78 0.98 4.56
CA PHE A 93 5.89 0.38 5.28
C PHE A 93 6.53 1.43 6.17
N CYS A 94 6.60 1.15 7.46
CA CYS A 94 7.24 1.99 8.47
C CYS A 94 8.37 1.20 9.15
N ARG A 95 9.32 1.93 9.74
CA ARG A 95 10.50 1.34 10.36
C ARG A 95 10.20 0.71 11.72
N THR A 96 9.41 1.39 12.54
CA THR A 96 9.04 0.96 13.89
C THR A 96 7.53 0.76 14.04
N LYS A 97 7.12 0.13 15.14
CA LYS A 97 5.70 -0.01 15.47
C LYS A 97 5.08 1.34 15.82
N GLU A 98 5.81 2.16 16.54
CA GLU A 98 5.40 3.50 16.97
C GLU A 98 5.16 4.39 15.74
N ASP A 99 6.07 4.36 14.76
CA ASP A 99 5.88 5.07 13.49
C ASP A 99 4.65 4.56 12.73
N ALA A 100 4.43 3.24 12.71
CA ALA A 100 3.26 2.66 12.05
C ALA A 100 1.94 3.08 12.70
N VAL A 101 1.90 3.21 14.04
CA VAL A 101 0.71 3.70 14.75
C VAL A 101 0.42 5.15 14.37
N ARG A 102 1.42 6.03 14.49
CA ARG A 102 1.29 7.45 14.14
C ARG A 102 0.93 7.65 12.66
N THR A 103 1.57 6.87 11.78
CA THR A 103 1.26 6.91 10.34
C THR A 103 -0.18 6.47 10.06
N LYS A 104 -0.66 5.41 10.72
CA LYS A 104 -2.05 4.97 10.59
C LYS A 104 -3.02 6.06 10.98
N GLU A 105 -2.81 6.71 12.13
CA GLU A 105 -3.66 7.81 12.62
C GLU A 105 -3.66 9.00 11.65
N ALA A 106 -2.46 9.44 11.24
CA ALA A 106 -2.31 10.57 10.32
C ALA A 106 -2.94 10.30 8.94
N VAL A 107 -2.74 9.10 8.39
CA VAL A 107 -3.31 8.70 7.08
C VAL A 107 -4.83 8.59 7.16
N THR A 108 -5.36 8.01 8.25
CA THR A 108 -6.81 7.91 8.45
C THR A 108 -7.44 9.30 8.51
N ALA A 109 -6.92 10.18 9.36
CA ALA A 109 -7.41 11.56 9.47
C ALA A 109 -7.32 12.31 8.14
N TRP A 110 -6.19 12.17 7.43
CA TRP A 110 -5.99 12.81 6.13
C TRP A 110 -7.01 12.33 5.07
N ILE A 111 -7.26 11.02 4.98
CA ILE A 111 -8.25 10.44 4.05
C ILE A 111 -9.66 10.96 4.38
N GLU A 112 -10.04 10.99 5.65
CA GLU A 112 -11.36 11.43 6.10
C GLU A 112 -11.54 12.94 5.91
N GLU A 113 -10.55 13.74 6.28
CA GLU A 113 -10.63 15.20 6.18
C GLU A 113 -10.47 15.72 4.75
N ARG A 114 -9.50 15.18 4.01
CA ARG A 114 -9.16 15.69 2.68
C ARG A 114 -9.98 15.05 1.57
N LEU A 115 -10.09 13.73 1.57
CA LEU A 115 -10.80 13.00 0.51
C LEU A 115 -12.27 12.74 0.84
N LYS A 116 -12.71 12.99 2.08
CA LYS A 116 -14.08 12.71 2.55
C LYS A 116 -14.47 11.23 2.38
N LEU A 117 -13.47 10.33 2.47
CA LEU A 117 -13.65 8.88 2.39
C LEU A 117 -13.58 8.27 3.78
N GLU A 118 -14.37 7.24 4.01
CA GLU A 118 -14.37 6.46 5.25
C GLU A 118 -13.32 5.35 5.18
N VAL A 119 -12.49 5.24 6.23
CA VAL A 119 -11.49 4.18 6.36
C VAL A 119 -12.09 3.03 7.17
N SER A 120 -12.15 1.81 6.60
CA SER A 120 -12.66 0.64 7.31
C SER A 120 -11.73 0.22 8.46
N PRO A 121 -12.15 0.33 9.73
CA PRO A 121 -11.33 -0.04 10.88
C PRO A 121 -10.98 -1.54 10.89
N GLU A 122 -11.90 -2.39 10.44
CA GLU A 122 -11.73 -3.85 10.40
C GLU A 122 -10.65 -4.30 9.42
N LYS A 123 -10.52 -3.60 8.28
CA LYS A 123 -9.53 -3.89 7.24
C LYS A 123 -8.20 -3.21 7.51
N THR A 124 -8.17 -2.13 8.30
CA THR A 124 -6.98 -1.31 8.57
C THR A 124 -6.24 -1.82 9.80
N ARG A 125 -5.15 -2.56 9.59
CA ARG A 125 -4.37 -3.19 10.66
C ARG A 125 -2.86 -2.98 10.50
N ILE A 126 -2.15 -2.94 11.63
CA ILE A 126 -0.69 -2.91 11.67
C ILE A 126 -0.17 -4.35 11.79
N VAL A 127 0.73 -4.75 10.90
CA VAL A 127 1.33 -6.08 10.86
C VAL A 127 2.84 -5.97 11.03
N ASN A 128 3.39 -6.68 12.03
CA ASN A 128 4.83 -6.81 12.16
C ASN A 128 5.33 -7.91 11.20
N THR A 129 5.92 -7.50 10.07
CA THR A 129 6.39 -8.41 9.02
C THR A 129 7.56 -9.31 9.44
N ARG A 130 8.27 -9.01 10.55
CA ARG A 130 9.28 -9.91 11.14
C ARG A 130 8.65 -11.06 11.91
N LYS A 131 7.41 -10.90 12.41
CA LYS A 131 6.71 -11.92 13.21
C LYS A 131 5.63 -12.65 12.43
N ARG A 132 4.95 -11.97 11.50
CA ARG A 132 3.80 -12.50 10.77
C ARG A 132 3.91 -12.24 9.28
N TRP A 133 3.23 -13.05 8.49
CA TRP A 133 3.03 -12.79 7.08
C TRP A 133 2.05 -11.62 6.89
N SER A 134 2.34 -10.77 5.92
CA SER A 134 1.42 -9.74 5.41
C SER A 134 0.99 -10.13 4.01
N GLU A 135 -0.31 -10.22 3.79
CA GLU A 135 -0.88 -10.59 2.49
C GLU A 135 -1.25 -9.34 1.69
N PHE A 136 -0.90 -9.34 0.41
CA PHE A 136 -1.21 -8.28 -0.54
C PHE A 136 -1.26 -8.84 -1.96
N LEU A 137 -2.35 -8.59 -2.70
CA LEU A 137 -2.55 -8.99 -4.10
C LEU A 137 -2.32 -10.49 -4.37
N GLY A 138 -2.75 -11.35 -3.46
CA GLY A 138 -2.57 -12.80 -3.60
C GLY A 138 -1.16 -13.31 -3.30
N PHE A 139 -0.28 -12.45 -2.79
CA PHE A 139 1.02 -12.81 -2.27
C PHE A 139 1.09 -12.56 -0.76
N LYS A 140 1.94 -13.29 -0.09
CA LYS A 140 2.31 -13.06 1.30
C LYS A 140 3.79 -12.76 1.41
N ILE A 141 4.11 -11.75 2.21
CA ILE A 141 5.49 -11.31 2.46
C ILE A 141 5.80 -11.32 3.93
N ARG A 142 7.04 -11.63 4.28
CA ARG A 142 7.61 -11.44 5.61
C ARG A 142 9.09 -11.11 5.53
N VAL A 143 9.62 -10.57 6.62
CA VAL A 143 11.05 -10.29 6.77
C VAL A 143 11.68 -11.34 7.68
N ARG A 144 12.79 -11.96 7.26
CA ARG A 144 13.55 -12.91 8.05
C ARG A 144 15.01 -12.49 8.16
N LEU A 145 15.62 -12.83 9.29
CA LEU A 145 17.06 -12.72 9.46
C LEU A 145 17.74 -13.90 8.77
N LYS A 146 18.65 -13.63 7.83
CA LYS A 146 19.48 -14.64 7.16
C LYS A 146 20.91 -14.12 7.09
N HIS A 147 21.87 -14.89 7.65
CA HIS A 147 23.29 -14.52 7.67
C HIS A 147 23.53 -13.06 8.11
N HIS A 148 22.99 -12.67 9.27
CA HIS A 148 23.09 -11.32 9.85
C HIS A 148 22.45 -10.17 9.05
N LYS A 149 21.68 -10.47 7.99
CA LYS A 149 20.94 -9.48 7.20
C LYS A 149 19.46 -9.81 7.20
N TYR A 150 18.63 -8.76 7.23
CA TYR A 150 17.20 -8.92 7.02
C TYR A 150 16.92 -9.04 5.52
N VAL A 151 16.21 -10.10 5.15
CA VAL A 151 15.80 -10.37 3.77
C VAL A 151 14.29 -10.51 3.69
N VAL A 152 13.71 -10.05 2.59
CA VAL A 152 12.30 -10.25 2.29
C VAL A 152 12.11 -11.66 1.73
N GLN A 153 11.14 -12.36 2.28
CA GLN A 153 10.64 -13.62 1.76
C GLN A 153 9.23 -13.40 1.24
N SER A 154 8.96 -13.82 0.02
CA SER A 154 7.63 -13.79 -0.59
C SER A 154 7.17 -15.21 -0.94
N ALA A 155 5.87 -15.42 -0.93
CA ALA A 155 5.21 -16.64 -1.37
C ALA A 155 3.79 -16.31 -1.86
N ILE A 156 3.18 -17.21 -2.62
CA ILE A 156 1.76 -17.11 -2.98
C ILE A 156 0.91 -17.34 -1.73
N CYS A 157 -0.21 -16.64 -1.57
CA CYS A 157 -1.15 -16.85 -0.48
C CYS A 157 -1.74 -18.26 -0.51
N ASP A 158 -1.94 -18.86 0.66
CA ASP A 158 -2.42 -20.23 0.79
C ASP A 158 -3.76 -20.44 0.10
N LYS A 159 -4.68 -19.47 0.19
CA LYS A 159 -5.97 -19.51 -0.54
C LYS A 159 -5.79 -19.63 -2.05
N LYS A 160 -4.83 -18.90 -2.64
CA LYS A 160 -4.60 -18.96 -4.08
C LYS A 160 -3.97 -20.27 -4.50
N VAL A 161 -3.07 -20.81 -3.68
CA VAL A 161 -2.47 -22.14 -3.88
C VAL A 161 -3.56 -23.22 -3.87
N GLU A 162 -4.50 -23.15 -2.92
CA GLU A 162 -5.58 -24.13 -2.81
C GLU A 162 -6.55 -24.06 -4.01
N ILE A 163 -6.91 -22.86 -4.47
CA ILE A 163 -7.73 -22.68 -5.67
C ILE A 163 -7.06 -23.31 -6.90
N GLU A 164 -5.78 -23.04 -7.12
CA GLU A 164 -5.06 -23.60 -8.27
C GLU A 164 -4.89 -25.11 -8.15
N ARG A 165 -4.66 -25.64 -6.95
CA ARG A 165 -4.62 -27.07 -6.69
C ARG A 165 -5.94 -27.75 -7.03
N THR A 166 -7.06 -27.16 -6.60
CA THR A 166 -8.40 -27.69 -6.90
C THR A 166 -8.65 -27.75 -8.40
N LYS A 167 -8.33 -26.68 -9.13
CA LYS A 167 -8.46 -26.63 -10.59
C LYS A 167 -7.63 -27.73 -11.29
N LEU A 168 -6.38 -27.92 -10.85
CA LEU A 168 -5.53 -28.98 -11.41
C LEU A 168 -6.08 -30.38 -11.16
N VAL A 169 -6.62 -30.62 -9.95
CA VAL A 169 -7.26 -31.91 -9.63
C VAL A 169 -8.51 -32.15 -10.48
N GLU A 170 -9.33 -31.12 -10.73
CA GLU A 170 -10.49 -31.22 -11.60
C GLU A 170 -10.12 -31.51 -13.06
N GLN A 171 -9.09 -30.82 -13.57
CA GLN A 171 -8.58 -31.06 -14.92
C GLN A 171 -7.96 -32.46 -15.10
N ALA A 172 -7.37 -33.04 -14.06
CA ALA A 172 -6.80 -34.38 -14.10
C ALA A 172 -7.85 -35.51 -14.01
N LYS A 173 -9.10 -35.17 -13.65
CA LYS A 173 -10.21 -36.14 -13.58
C LYS A 173 -11.03 -36.23 -14.87
N ASN A 174 -10.87 -35.25 -15.76
CA ASN A 174 -11.47 -35.20 -17.10
C ASN A 174 -10.50 -35.69 -18.18
#